data_fe466e9a7ad201d8b0ba2ef3c3965374
#
_entry.id   fe466e9a7ad201d8b0ba2ef3c3965374
#
_cell.length_a   1.000
_cell.length_b   1.000
_cell.length_c   1.000
_cell.angle_alpha   90.00
_cell.angle_beta   90.00
_cell.angle_gamma   90.00
#
_symmetry.space_group_name_H-M   'P 1'
#
loop_
_entity.id
_entity.type
_entity.pdbx_description
1 polymer ?
#
loop_
_entity_poly.entity_id
_entity_poly.type
_entity_poly.pdbx_seq_one_letter_code
_entity_poly.pdbx_strand_id
1 'polypeptide(L)'
;SYFANKWVSAINDDFYLILYISSFLIFFALWFSYGRIELTLMSFLPMLISWVIILGLMGILGIEFNIINIILSTFIFGIGDDFSIFIMDGLQNKYRTGQKVLNSHKTAIFFSAFTTVVGMGALVFAKHPALQSISLISILGMIAVVLVAYTIQPLIFRFFIAGPASKGLP
;
A
#
# COMPACT_ATOMS: atom_id res chain seq x y z
N SER A 1 -10.61 8.80 -33.53
CA SER A 1 -11.22 8.29 -32.29
C SER A 1 -11.10 6.75 -32.11
N TYR A 2 -11.24 5.93 -33.17
CA TYR A 2 -11.14 4.45 -33.06
C TYR A 2 -9.77 3.97 -32.56
N PHE A 3 -8.68 4.53 -33.08
CA PHE A 3 -7.32 4.18 -32.65
C PHE A 3 -7.06 4.59 -31.19
N ALA A 4 -7.51 5.76 -30.78
CA ALA A 4 -7.35 6.21 -29.38
C ALA A 4 -8.09 5.28 -28.39
N ASN A 5 -9.30 4.89 -28.70
CA ASN A 5 -10.06 3.97 -27.84
C ASN A 5 -9.42 2.57 -27.77
N LYS A 6 -8.87 2.07 -28.88
CA LYS A 6 -8.18 0.78 -28.91
C LYS A 6 -6.89 0.79 -28.10
N TRP A 7 -6.13 1.90 -28.11
CA TRP A 7 -4.94 2.05 -27.28
C TRP A 7 -5.30 2.15 -25.78
N VAL A 8 -6.36 2.88 -25.45
CA VAL A 8 -6.81 3.01 -24.07
C VAL A 8 -7.30 1.67 -23.50
N SER A 9 -8.04 0.87 -24.30
CA SER A 9 -8.47 -0.46 -23.85
C SER A 9 -7.30 -1.43 -23.70
N ALA A 10 -6.36 -1.45 -24.64
CA ALA A 10 -5.18 -2.31 -24.54
C ALA A 10 -4.32 -1.97 -23.30
N ILE A 11 -4.15 -0.68 -22.99
CA ILE A 11 -3.40 -0.24 -21.80
C ILE A 11 -4.14 -0.62 -20.51
N ASN A 12 -5.46 -0.53 -20.49
CA ASN A 12 -6.26 -0.98 -19.36
C ASN A 12 -6.12 -2.50 -19.12
N ASP A 13 -6.18 -3.28 -20.18
CA ASP A 13 -6.06 -4.74 -20.09
C ASP A 13 -4.66 -5.15 -19.60
N ASP A 14 -3.60 -4.52 -20.15
CA ASP A 14 -2.22 -4.74 -19.72
C ASP A 14 -2.02 -4.33 -18.24
N PHE A 15 -2.65 -3.24 -17.80
CA PHE A 15 -2.59 -2.79 -16.42
C PHE A 15 -3.16 -3.82 -15.44
N TYR A 16 -4.36 -4.33 -15.70
CA TYR A 16 -4.95 -5.35 -14.85
C TYR A 16 -4.12 -6.62 -14.82
N LEU A 17 -3.57 -7.03 -15.96
CA LEU A 17 -2.67 -8.19 -16.05
C LEU A 17 -1.42 -8.00 -15.18
N ILE A 18 -0.75 -6.85 -15.30
CA ILE A 18 0.43 -6.52 -14.50
C ILE A 18 0.09 -6.48 -13.01
N LEU A 19 -1.05 -5.88 -12.65
CA LEU A 19 -1.51 -5.78 -11.27
C LEU A 19 -1.78 -7.17 -10.66
N TYR A 20 -2.43 -8.08 -11.41
CA TYR A 20 -2.66 -9.45 -10.95
C TYR A 20 -1.36 -10.23 -10.80
N ILE A 21 -0.46 -10.15 -11.78
CA ILE A 21 0.85 -10.83 -11.73
C ILE A 21 1.66 -10.30 -10.55
N SER A 22 1.75 -8.97 -10.37
CA SER A 22 2.46 -8.34 -9.26
C SER A 22 1.89 -8.76 -7.91
N SER A 23 0.56 -8.70 -7.75
CA SER A 23 -0.12 -9.14 -6.53
C SER A 23 0.16 -10.60 -6.20
N PHE A 24 0.16 -11.46 -7.21
CA PHE A 24 0.45 -12.87 -7.05
C PHE A 24 1.90 -13.11 -6.61
N LEU A 25 2.86 -12.44 -7.26
CA LEU A 25 4.27 -12.52 -6.92
C LEU A 25 4.54 -12.02 -5.50
N ILE A 26 3.97 -10.87 -5.11
CA ILE A 26 4.08 -10.31 -3.76
C ILE A 26 3.48 -11.28 -2.74
N PHE A 27 2.29 -11.80 -2.99
CA PHE A 27 1.66 -12.77 -2.09
C PHE A 27 2.54 -14.02 -1.88
N PHE A 28 3.12 -14.54 -2.96
CA PHE A 28 4.01 -15.70 -2.90
C PHE A 28 5.31 -15.39 -2.15
N ALA A 29 5.90 -14.21 -2.40
CA ALA A 29 7.11 -13.77 -1.71
C ALA A 29 6.87 -13.61 -0.20
N LEU A 30 5.73 -13.02 0.20
CA LEU A 30 5.32 -12.91 1.59
C LEU A 30 5.08 -14.29 2.23
N TRP A 31 4.40 -15.18 1.51
CA TRP A 31 4.16 -16.53 2.00
C TRP A 31 5.45 -17.30 2.24
N PHE A 32 6.38 -17.21 1.31
CA PHE A 32 7.70 -17.82 1.45
C PHE A 32 8.51 -17.21 2.61
N SER A 33 8.41 -15.89 2.80
CA SER A 33 9.11 -15.16 3.87
C SER A 33 8.57 -15.48 5.26
N TYR A 34 7.25 -15.52 5.44
CA TYR A 34 6.63 -15.74 6.74
C TYR A 34 6.41 -17.22 7.06
N GLY A 35 6.36 -18.11 6.07
CA GLY A 35 6.09 -19.53 6.23
C GLY A 35 4.69 -19.86 6.78
N ARG A 36 3.84 -18.86 7.01
CA ARG A 36 2.47 -18.99 7.57
C ARG A 36 1.51 -18.12 6.77
N ILE A 37 0.45 -18.76 6.27
CA ILE A 37 -0.54 -18.09 5.44
C ILE A 37 -1.30 -16.97 6.18
N GLU A 38 -1.51 -17.14 7.48
CA GLU A 38 -2.18 -16.14 8.33
C GLU A 38 -1.40 -14.81 8.36
N LEU A 39 -0.07 -14.88 8.56
CA LEU A 39 0.80 -13.71 8.57
C LEU A 39 0.89 -13.06 7.20
N THR A 40 0.94 -13.89 6.16
CA THR A 40 0.90 -13.43 4.76
C THR A 40 -0.37 -12.64 4.48
N LEU A 41 -1.54 -13.17 4.83
CA LEU A 41 -2.81 -12.48 4.64
C LEU A 41 -2.88 -11.18 5.44
N MET A 42 -2.37 -11.16 6.67
CA MET A 42 -2.35 -9.95 7.51
C MET A 42 -1.42 -8.86 6.98
N SER A 43 -0.36 -9.22 6.27
CA SER A 43 0.52 -8.26 5.61
C SER A 43 -0.04 -7.80 4.27
N PHE A 44 -0.71 -8.67 3.53
CA PHE A 44 -1.25 -8.38 2.21
C PHE A 44 -2.57 -7.58 2.25
N LEU A 45 -3.43 -7.84 3.24
CA LEU A 45 -4.73 -7.21 3.34
C LEU A 45 -4.68 -5.67 3.47
N PRO A 46 -3.81 -5.05 4.30
CA PRO A 46 -3.70 -3.60 4.40
C PRO A 46 -3.35 -2.93 3.08
N MET A 47 -2.53 -3.58 2.26
CA MET A 47 -2.16 -3.12 0.95
C MET A 47 -3.37 -3.06 0.01
N LEU A 48 -4.19 -4.12 -0.05
CA LEU A 48 -5.43 -4.14 -0.82
C LEU A 48 -6.42 -3.06 -0.35
N ILE A 49 -6.56 -2.89 0.96
CA ILE A 49 -7.44 -1.86 1.53
C ILE A 49 -6.95 -0.47 1.13
N SER A 50 -5.65 -0.19 1.22
CA SER A 50 -5.07 1.09 0.80
C SER A 50 -5.35 1.37 -0.67
N TRP A 51 -5.21 0.36 -1.52
CA TRP A 51 -5.48 0.47 -2.95
C TRP A 51 -6.95 0.82 -3.23
N VAL A 52 -7.89 0.14 -2.58
CA VAL A 52 -9.32 0.44 -2.70
C VAL A 52 -9.64 1.87 -2.22
N ILE A 53 -9.01 2.31 -1.13
CA ILE A 53 -9.16 3.69 -0.63
C ILE A 53 -8.65 4.70 -1.66
N ILE A 54 -7.51 4.45 -2.28
CA ILE A 54 -6.93 5.34 -3.31
C ILE A 54 -7.88 5.45 -4.50
N LEU A 55 -8.41 4.32 -5.00
CA LEU A 55 -9.38 4.31 -6.08
C LEU A 55 -10.66 5.07 -5.71
N GLY A 56 -11.15 4.89 -4.49
CA GLY A 56 -12.30 5.62 -3.98
C GLY A 56 -12.06 7.12 -3.89
N LEU A 57 -10.89 7.55 -3.39
CA LEU A 57 -10.50 8.96 -3.33
C LEU A 57 -10.37 9.58 -4.72
N MET A 58 -9.77 8.88 -5.68
CA MET A 58 -9.70 9.34 -7.07
C MET A 58 -11.10 9.56 -7.65
N GLY A 59 -12.03 8.62 -7.40
CA GLY A 59 -13.42 8.76 -7.85
C GLY A 59 -14.15 9.97 -7.22
N ILE A 60 -13.96 10.19 -5.92
CA ILE A 60 -14.59 11.33 -5.20
C ILE A 60 -14.01 12.67 -5.69
N LEU A 61 -12.70 12.72 -5.95
CA LEU A 61 -12.03 13.95 -6.41
C LEU A 61 -12.18 14.21 -7.91
N GLY A 62 -12.85 13.31 -8.65
CA GLY A 62 -13.01 13.43 -10.08
C GLY A 62 -11.69 13.32 -10.86
N ILE A 63 -10.70 12.64 -10.29
CA ILE A 63 -9.41 12.44 -10.95
C ILE A 63 -9.58 11.32 -11.99
N GLU A 64 -9.47 11.68 -13.26
CA GLU A 64 -9.64 10.72 -14.35
C GLU A 64 -8.53 9.66 -14.36
N PHE A 65 -8.94 8.43 -14.66
CA PHE A 65 -8.00 7.33 -14.94
C PHE A 65 -7.28 7.60 -16.28
N ASN A 66 -6.05 8.04 -16.18
CA ASN A 66 -5.15 8.14 -17.32
C ASN A 66 -3.96 7.19 -17.14
N ILE A 67 -3.19 6.96 -18.20
CA ILE A 67 -2.03 6.06 -18.20
C ILE A 67 -1.07 6.36 -17.05
N ILE A 68 -0.84 7.63 -16.78
CA ILE A 68 0.09 8.10 -15.75
C ILE A 68 -0.45 7.76 -14.36
N ASN A 69 -1.74 7.99 -14.11
CA ASN A 69 -2.39 7.71 -12.83
C ASN A 69 -2.45 6.21 -12.53
N ILE A 70 -2.60 5.38 -13.58
CA ILE A 70 -2.56 3.93 -13.50
C ILE A 70 -1.17 3.44 -13.06
N ILE A 71 -0.11 3.91 -13.71
CA ILE A 71 1.28 3.56 -13.36
C ILE A 71 1.58 3.96 -11.90
N LEU A 72 1.12 5.14 -11.49
CA LEU A 72 1.30 5.62 -10.12
C LEU A 72 0.54 4.81 -9.08
N SER A 73 -0.69 4.41 -9.37
CA SER A 73 -1.45 3.57 -8.44
C SER A 73 -0.74 2.24 -8.18
N THR A 74 -0.11 1.66 -9.21
CA THR A 74 0.71 0.46 -9.08
C THR A 74 1.98 0.71 -8.26
N PHE A 75 2.63 1.85 -8.43
CA PHE A 75 3.80 2.24 -7.66
C PHE A 75 3.47 2.42 -6.17
N ILE A 76 2.36 3.09 -5.86
CA ILE A 76 1.88 3.27 -4.48
C ILE A 76 1.49 1.92 -3.85
N PHE A 77 0.95 1.00 -4.65
CA PHE A 77 0.68 -0.37 -4.22
C PHE A 77 1.95 -1.07 -3.73
N GLY A 78 3.07 -0.97 -4.46
CA GLY A 78 4.36 -1.54 -4.05
C GLY A 78 4.92 -0.90 -2.77
N ILE A 79 4.85 0.43 -2.63
CA ILE A 79 5.28 1.11 -1.39
C ILE A 79 4.42 0.69 -0.20
N GLY A 80 3.13 0.47 -0.43
CA GLY A 80 2.22 0.00 0.61
C GLY A 80 2.61 -1.37 1.16
N ASP A 81 3.10 -2.25 0.31
CA ASP A 81 3.61 -3.56 0.69
C ASP A 81 4.83 -3.44 1.59
N ASP A 82 5.81 -2.62 1.24
CA ASP A 82 7.01 -2.37 2.06
C ASP A 82 6.64 -1.89 3.46
N PHE A 83 5.74 -0.93 3.59
CA PHE A 83 5.31 -0.42 4.90
C PHE A 83 4.54 -1.48 5.70
N SER A 84 3.73 -2.30 5.04
CA SER A 84 3.03 -3.41 5.65
C SER A 84 4.00 -4.45 6.21
N ILE A 85 5.05 -4.81 5.46
CA ILE A 85 6.11 -5.73 5.91
C ILE A 85 6.80 -5.18 7.16
N PHE A 86 7.22 -3.91 7.16
CA PHE A 86 7.88 -3.29 8.32
C PHE A 86 7.00 -3.26 9.57
N ILE A 87 5.71 -2.95 9.42
CA ILE A 87 4.78 -2.98 10.56
C ILE A 87 4.58 -4.40 11.05
N MET A 88 4.45 -5.39 10.16
CA MET A 88 4.30 -6.79 10.55
C MET A 88 5.53 -7.31 11.29
N ASP A 89 6.73 -7.01 10.82
CA ASP A 89 7.98 -7.38 11.50
C ASP A 89 8.04 -6.74 12.90
N GLY A 90 7.72 -5.45 13.02
CA GLY A 90 7.66 -4.76 14.30
C GLY A 90 6.61 -5.36 15.26
N LEU A 91 5.45 -5.79 14.75
CA LEU A 91 4.40 -6.45 15.54
C LEU A 91 4.83 -7.84 16.01
N GLN A 92 5.43 -8.65 15.13
CA GLN A 92 5.96 -9.96 15.49
C GLN A 92 7.08 -9.86 16.53
N ASN A 93 8.03 -8.96 16.34
CA ASN A 93 9.12 -8.75 17.30
C ASN A 93 8.58 -8.30 18.66
N LYS A 94 7.64 -7.34 18.68
CA LYS A 94 6.98 -6.93 19.93
C LYS A 94 6.27 -8.09 20.62
N TYR A 95 5.60 -8.95 19.87
CA TYR A 95 4.86 -10.09 20.41
C TYR A 95 5.80 -11.18 20.96
N ARG A 96 6.91 -11.48 20.25
CA ARG A 96 7.85 -12.56 20.61
C ARG A 96 8.83 -12.17 21.71
N THR A 97 9.33 -10.95 21.71
CA THR A 97 10.44 -10.51 22.58
C THR A 97 10.05 -9.42 23.57
N GLY A 98 8.87 -8.83 23.46
CA GLY A 98 8.44 -7.67 24.25
C GLY A 98 9.15 -6.37 23.91
N GLN A 99 10.07 -6.36 22.96
CA GLN A 99 10.85 -5.18 22.58
C GLN A 99 9.98 -4.11 21.90
N LYS A 100 10.31 -2.83 22.14
CA LYS A 100 9.58 -1.69 21.55
C LYS A 100 10.05 -1.35 20.12
N VAL A 101 10.44 -2.37 19.34
CA VAL A 101 10.94 -2.21 17.95
C VAL A 101 9.87 -1.62 17.03
N LEU A 102 8.60 -1.92 17.28
CA LEU A 102 7.49 -1.38 16.50
C LEU A 102 7.48 0.15 16.42
N ASN A 103 7.85 0.85 17.50
CA ASN A 103 7.87 2.31 17.49
C ASN A 103 8.98 2.83 16.56
N SER A 104 10.15 2.17 16.53
CA SER A 104 11.24 2.52 15.63
C SER A 104 10.84 2.30 14.16
N HIS A 105 10.15 1.19 13.86
CA HIS A 105 9.62 0.92 12.52
C HIS A 105 8.60 1.98 12.10
N LYS A 106 7.66 2.34 12.97
CA LYS A 106 6.70 3.41 12.70
C LYS A 106 7.39 4.75 12.43
N THR A 107 8.40 5.10 13.22
CA THR A 107 9.16 6.33 13.01
C THR A 107 9.88 6.31 11.66
N ALA A 108 10.51 5.20 11.29
CA ALA A 108 11.17 5.05 9.99
C ALA A 108 10.18 5.19 8.81
N ILE A 109 9.02 4.53 8.90
CA ILE A 109 7.95 4.66 7.90
C ILE A 109 7.46 6.10 7.79
N PHE A 110 7.26 6.78 8.93
CA PHE A 110 6.83 8.17 8.92
C PHE A 110 7.82 9.08 8.19
N PHE A 111 9.11 8.97 8.48
CA PHE A 111 10.12 9.78 7.79
C PHE A 111 10.25 9.42 6.31
N SER A 112 10.16 8.13 5.96
CA SER A 112 10.16 7.69 4.56
C SER A 112 8.96 8.25 3.80
N ALA A 113 7.76 8.14 4.35
CA ALA A 113 6.55 8.70 3.75
C ALA A 113 6.62 10.24 3.66
N PHE A 114 7.11 10.90 4.71
CA PHE A 114 7.27 12.35 4.73
C PHE A 114 8.22 12.84 3.62
N THR A 115 9.40 12.22 3.49
CA THR A 115 10.36 12.59 2.44
C THR A 115 9.79 12.35 1.05
N THR A 116 9.04 11.26 0.85
CA THR A 116 8.36 10.97 -0.43
C THR A 116 7.28 12.00 -0.71
N VAL A 117 6.45 12.36 0.27
CA VAL A 117 5.42 13.40 0.13
C VAL A 117 6.03 14.76 -0.19
N VAL A 118 7.14 15.13 0.45
CA VAL A 118 7.84 16.38 0.14
C VAL A 118 8.42 16.36 -1.28
N GLY A 119 9.08 15.26 -1.67
CA GLY A 119 9.67 15.12 -3.00
C GLY A 119 8.63 15.15 -4.12
N MET A 120 7.57 14.36 -3.98
CA MET A 120 6.47 14.32 -4.96
C MET A 120 5.60 15.58 -4.89
N GLY A 121 5.46 16.17 -3.69
CA GLY A 121 4.72 17.41 -3.46
C GLY A 121 5.28 18.61 -4.21
N ALA A 122 6.58 18.62 -4.48
CA ALA A 122 7.19 19.65 -5.32
C ALA A 122 6.59 19.70 -6.74
N LEU A 123 6.08 18.57 -7.24
CA LEU A 123 5.45 18.50 -8.56
C LEU A 123 4.08 19.19 -8.62
N VAL A 124 3.46 19.53 -7.47
CA VAL A 124 2.21 20.33 -7.44
C VAL A 124 2.41 21.68 -8.13
N PHE A 125 3.62 22.24 -8.02
CA PHE A 125 3.99 23.54 -8.62
C PHE A 125 4.40 23.43 -10.10
N ALA A 126 4.37 22.23 -10.68
CA ALA A 126 4.69 22.04 -12.09
C ALA A 126 3.63 22.70 -12.97
N LYS A 127 4.07 23.23 -14.12
CA LYS A 127 3.14 23.84 -15.11
C LYS A 127 2.34 22.79 -15.90
N HIS A 128 2.79 21.54 -15.93
CA HIS A 128 2.17 20.49 -16.72
C HIS A 128 1.09 19.77 -15.89
N PRO A 129 -0.17 19.70 -16.35
CA PRO A 129 -1.27 19.09 -15.60
C PRO A 129 -1.02 17.64 -15.18
N ALA A 130 -0.35 16.85 -16.02
CA ALA A 130 0.01 15.48 -15.71
C ALA A 130 0.92 15.38 -14.47
N LEU A 131 1.89 16.28 -14.30
CA LEU A 131 2.78 16.30 -13.14
C LEU A 131 2.04 16.69 -11.86
N GLN A 132 1.07 17.59 -11.95
CA GLN A 132 0.19 17.95 -10.83
C GLN A 132 -0.66 16.74 -10.40
N SER A 133 -1.24 16.03 -11.36
CA SER A 133 -2.03 14.82 -11.10
C SER A 133 -1.18 13.74 -10.42
N ILE A 134 0.06 13.53 -10.89
CA ILE A 134 1.05 12.64 -10.26
C ILE A 134 1.25 13.00 -8.80
N SER A 135 1.51 14.27 -8.51
CA SER A 135 1.75 14.74 -7.15
C SER A 135 0.55 14.49 -6.23
N LEU A 136 -0.65 14.88 -6.67
CA LEU A 136 -1.87 14.71 -5.88
C LEU A 136 -2.14 13.24 -5.53
N ILE A 137 -2.07 12.35 -6.51
CA ILE A 137 -2.30 10.92 -6.30
C ILE A 137 -1.24 10.33 -5.38
N SER A 138 0.03 10.73 -5.55
CA SER A 138 1.12 10.24 -4.71
C SER A 138 0.97 10.68 -3.26
N ILE A 139 0.60 11.93 -3.01
CA ILE A 139 0.36 12.44 -1.65
C ILE A 139 -0.82 11.72 -1.00
N LEU A 140 -1.96 11.63 -1.69
CA LEU A 140 -3.15 10.97 -1.19
C LEU A 140 -2.92 9.48 -0.95
N GLY A 141 -2.27 8.82 -1.89
CA GLY A 141 -1.92 7.41 -1.80
C GLY A 141 -0.98 7.13 -0.63
N MET A 142 0.07 7.94 -0.45
CA MET A 142 1.02 7.79 0.66
C MET A 142 0.33 7.97 2.01
N ILE A 143 -0.53 8.97 2.15
CA ILE A 143 -1.30 9.20 3.38
C ILE A 143 -2.21 8.00 3.66
N ALA A 144 -2.94 7.51 2.66
CA ALA A 144 -3.83 6.36 2.80
C ALA A 144 -3.06 5.11 3.25
N VAL A 145 -1.93 4.80 2.60
CA VAL A 145 -1.08 3.64 2.93
C VAL A 145 -0.57 3.71 4.36
N VAL A 146 -0.03 4.86 4.79
CA VAL A 146 0.49 5.03 6.17
C VAL A 146 -0.62 4.90 7.20
N LEU A 147 -1.78 5.51 6.96
CA LEU A 147 -2.92 5.41 7.87
C LEU A 147 -3.40 3.96 8.01
N VAL A 148 -3.53 3.23 6.92
CA VAL A 148 -3.95 1.82 6.93
C VAL A 148 -2.92 0.95 7.64
N ALA A 149 -1.63 1.11 7.32
CA ALA A 149 -0.55 0.34 7.95
C ALA A 149 -0.46 0.61 9.46
N TYR A 150 -0.73 1.85 9.91
CA TYR A 150 -0.65 2.20 11.34
C TYR A 150 -1.88 1.83 12.15
N THR A 151 -3.06 1.76 11.53
CA THR A 151 -4.33 1.53 12.22
C THR A 151 -4.87 0.14 11.98
N ILE A 152 -5.09 -0.24 10.74
CA ILE A 152 -5.78 -1.47 10.37
C ILE A 152 -4.89 -2.69 10.63
N GLN A 153 -3.63 -2.64 10.27
CA GLN A 153 -2.73 -3.78 10.41
C GLN A 153 -2.51 -4.20 11.88
N PRO A 154 -2.21 -3.29 12.83
CA PRO A 154 -2.13 -3.67 14.24
C PRO A 154 -3.46 -4.18 14.83
N LEU A 155 -4.60 -3.66 14.33
CA LEU A 155 -5.93 -4.15 14.72
C LEU A 155 -6.14 -5.60 14.29
N ILE A 156 -5.88 -5.90 13.01
CA ILE A 156 -5.99 -7.26 12.47
C ILE A 156 -5.07 -8.21 13.25
N PHE A 157 -3.81 -7.83 13.45
CA PHE A 157 -2.85 -8.64 14.20
C PHE A 157 -3.33 -8.93 15.64
N ARG A 158 -3.86 -7.91 16.32
CA ARG A 158 -4.41 -8.05 17.67
C ARG A 158 -5.60 -9.00 17.71
N PHE A 159 -6.51 -8.92 16.72
CA PHE A 159 -7.70 -9.76 16.67
C PHE A 159 -7.37 -11.23 16.41
N PHE A 160 -6.47 -11.51 15.48
CA PHE A 160 -6.22 -12.88 15.01
C PHE A 160 -5.10 -13.59 15.75
N ILE A 161 -4.10 -12.89 16.29
CA ILE A 161 -2.94 -13.51 16.96
C ILE A 161 -2.93 -13.21 18.44
N ALA A 162 -2.99 -11.95 18.85
CA ALA A 162 -2.87 -11.60 20.26
C ALA A 162 -4.14 -11.90 21.07
N GLY A 163 -5.33 -11.86 20.47
CA GLY A 163 -6.59 -12.14 21.11
C GLY A 163 -6.78 -13.61 21.51
N PRO A 164 -6.56 -14.58 20.61
CA PRO A 164 -6.63 -16.02 20.95
C PRO A 164 -5.57 -16.44 21.96
N ALA A 165 -4.33 -15.95 21.84
CA ALA A 165 -3.25 -16.29 22.75
C ALA A 165 -3.48 -15.77 24.20
N SER A 166 -4.17 -14.64 24.37
CA SER A 166 -4.52 -14.11 25.68
C SER A 166 -5.61 -14.94 26.39
N LYS A 167 -6.34 -15.81 25.65
CA LYS A 167 -7.39 -16.69 26.17
C LYS A 167 -6.91 -18.13 26.43
N GLY A 168 -5.59 -18.37 26.34
CA GLY A 168 -5.01 -19.68 26.67
C GLY A 168 -5.39 -20.81 25.69
N LEU A 169 -5.78 -20.49 24.47
CA LEU A 169 -5.95 -21.47 23.41
C LEU A 169 -4.59 -21.73 22.72
N PRO A 170 -4.25 -23.03 22.51
CA PRO A 170 -2.95 -23.43 21.96
C PRO A 170 -2.69 -22.90 20.55
#